data_b90676d26ef554b2de4e9a3f1edf0a63
#
_entry.id   b90676d26ef554b2de4e9a3f1edf0a63
#
_cell.length_a   1.000
_cell.length_b   1.000
_cell.length_c   1.000
_cell.angle_alpha   90.00
_cell.angle_beta   90.00
_cell.angle_gamma   90.00
#
_symmetry.space_group_name_H-M   'P 1'
#
loop_
_entity.id
_entity.type
_entity.pdbx_description
1 polymer ?
#
loop_
_entity_poly.entity_id
_entity_poly.type
_entity_poly.pdbx_seq_one_letter_code
_entity_poly.pdbx_strand_id
1 'polypeptide(L)'
;MISFRSSLAAAAIGTALALAGPVTAQAQVVAKVNGKTITEADLKHADAEIGGDLGNLPDGTKRRVLVEYLIEHTLLADAAETQKLATGAAYDERLQYWRRRALRDTFFDTKVRDSVTEADAKKFYDAQVAQMKPQEEVHARHILVESKDKAVEIFEKIAHGAPFADMAKEFSKDPGSKDQGGDLGFFSRGQMVPQFEEAAFKLKAGDMSQPFETQFGWHIIRVDERRERKPPEFDQVKERILLSMVQRKAQDVVNDLRTKAKLEYLDAEINKQVEAEKAQQGAAPKQ
;
A
#
# COMPACT_ATOMS: atom_id res chain seq x y z
N MET A 1 -23.14 94.48 -9.81
CA MET A 1 -23.17 93.44 -8.69
C MET A 1 -23.52 92.12 -9.31
N ILE A 2 -22.51 91.28 -9.56
CA ILE A 2 -22.62 90.01 -10.27
C ILE A 2 -22.46 88.91 -9.20
N SER A 3 -23.51 88.09 -9.03
CA SER A 3 -23.51 86.99 -8.08
C SER A 3 -23.06 85.72 -8.79
N PHE A 4 -21.94 85.16 -8.36
CA PHE A 4 -21.46 83.79 -8.75
C PHE A 4 -22.15 82.70 -7.95
N ARG A 5 -22.89 81.88 -8.64
CA ARG A 5 -23.38 80.58 -8.05
C ARG A 5 -22.44 79.48 -8.44
N SER A 6 -21.77 78.90 -7.41
CA SER A 6 -20.94 77.75 -7.58
C SER A 6 -21.81 76.45 -7.57
N SER A 7 -21.82 75.72 -8.66
CA SER A 7 -22.43 74.39 -8.74
C SER A 7 -21.41 73.32 -8.36
N LEU A 8 -21.61 72.62 -7.25
CA LEU A 8 -20.87 71.40 -6.92
C LEU A 8 -21.43 70.24 -7.75
N ALA A 9 -20.63 69.70 -8.62
CA ALA A 9 -20.90 68.42 -9.29
C ALA A 9 -20.41 67.27 -8.41
N ALA A 10 -21.33 66.47 -7.87
CA ALA A 10 -21.02 65.23 -7.15
C ALA A 10 -20.68 64.14 -8.16
N ALA A 11 -19.42 63.72 -8.22
CA ALA A 11 -19.01 62.55 -8.96
C ALA A 11 -19.37 61.27 -8.22
N ALA A 12 -20.36 60.51 -8.72
CA ALA A 12 -20.69 59.19 -8.24
C ALA A 12 -19.62 58.19 -8.78
N ILE A 13 -18.76 57.69 -7.89
CA ILE A 13 -17.86 56.59 -8.19
C ILE A 13 -18.68 55.31 -8.12
N GLY A 14 -19.08 54.81 -9.29
CA GLY A 14 -19.69 53.50 -9.45
C GLY A 14 -18.66 52.40 -9.25
N THR A 15 -18.70 51.72 -8.09
CA THR A 15 -17.93 50.50 -7.85
C THR A 15 -18.53 49.36 -8.70
N ALA A 16 -17.91 49.07 -9.82
CA ALA A 16 -18.25 47.87 -10.60
C ALA A 16 -17.79 46.64 -9.82
N LEU A 17 -18.73 45.97 -9.18
CA LEU A 17 -18.52 44.65 -8.58
C LEU A 17 -18.39 43.64 -9.73
N ALA A 18 -17.17 43.28 -10.09
CA ALA A 18 -16.90 42.20 -11.05
C ALA A 18 -17.35 40.88 -10.38
N LEU A 19 -18.51 40.38 -10.79
CA LEU A 19 -18.93 39.01 -10.53
C LEU A 19 -17.93 38.09 -11.24
N ALA A 20 -16.93 37.61 -10.51
CA ALA A 20 -16.10 36.50 -10.95
C ALA A 20 -17.02 35.26 -10.98
N GLY A 21 -17.55 34.94 -12.14
CA GLY A 21 -18.21 33.66 -12.39
C GLY A 21 -17.24 32.52 -12.11
N PRO A 22 -17.74 31.31 -11.81
CA PRO A 22 -16.85 30.18 -11.60
C PRO A 22 -15.97 30.00 -12.83
N VAL A 23 -14.65 30.10 -12.65
CA VAL A 23 -13.66 29.69 -13.66
C VAL A 23 -13.84 28.19 -13.82
N THR A 24 -14.61 27.78 -14.83
CA THR A 24 -14.61 26.39 -15.28
C THR A 24 -13.18 26.09 -15.72
N ALA A 25 -12.49 25.26 -14.95
CA ALA A 25 -11.17 24.78 -15.34
C ALA A 25 -11.29 24.19 -16.75
N GLN A 26 -10.77 24.94 -17.73
CA GLN A 26 -10.84 24.53 -19.13
C GLN A 26 -10.01 23.27 -19.24
N ALA A 27 -10.66 22.14 -19.58
CA ALA A 27 -9.99 20.86 -19.69
C ALA A 27 -8.77 21.01 -20.59
N GLN A 28 -7.58 20.73 -20.07
CA GLN A 28 -6.34 20.88 -20.84
C GLN A 28 -6.39 19.95 -22.04
N VAL A 29 -6.42 20.54 -23.25
CA VAL A 29 -6.50 19.81 -24.53
C VAL A 29 -5.10 19.31 -24.88
N VAL A 30 -4.98 18.03 -25.16
CA VAL A 30 -3.73 17.33 -25.50
C VAL A 30 -3.59 17.15 -27.00
N ALA A 31 -4.69 16.81 -27.70
CA ALA A 31 -4.73 16.61 -29.14
C ALA A 31 -6.11 16.94 -29.69
N LYS A 32 -6.22 17.03 -31.04
CA LYS A 32 -7.49 17.15 -31.75
C LYS A 32 -7.53 16.17 -32.91
N VAL A 33 -8.67 15.49 -33.09
CA VAL A 33 -8.94 14.58 -34.20
C VAL A 33 -10.27 14.96 -34.82
N ASN A 34 -10.31 15.32 -36.10
CA ASN A 34 -11.51 15.76 -36.80
C ASN A 34 -12.32 16.83 -36.06
N GLY A 35 -11.62 17.75 -35.36
CA GLY A 35 -12.22 18.80 -34.52
C GLY A 35 -12.67 18.33 -33.12
N LYS A 36 -12.72 17.04 -32.82
CA LYS A 36 -12.94 16.51 -31.47
C LYS A 36 -11.66 16.67 -30.63
N THR A 37 -11.79 17.08 -29.38
CA THR A 37 -10.65 17.28 -28.47
C THR A 37 -10.36 16.01 -27.68
N ILE A 38 -9.08 15.70 -27.50
CA ILE A 38 -8.57 14.74 -26.53
C ILE A 38 -7.98 15.56 -25.37
N THR A 39 -8.41 15.25 -24.15
CA THR A 39 -8.07 16.01 -22.94
C THR A 39 -7.19 15.19 -21.99
N GLU A 40 -6.65 15.85 -20.95
CA GLU A 40 -5.96 15.14 -19.85
C GLU A 40 -6.88 14.14 -19.11
N ALA A 41 -8.18 14.42 -19.05
CA ALA A 41 -9.13 13.48 -18.47
C ALA A 41 -9.25 12.20 -19.30
N ASP A 42 -9.22 12.33 -20.64
CA ASP A 42 -9.25 11.17 -21.54
C ASP A 42 -7.96 10.36 -21.41
N LEU A 43 -6.79 11.01 -21.29
CA LEU A 43 -5.53 10.30 -21.02
C LEU A 43 -5.57 9.53 -19.72
N LYS A 44 -6.15 10.08 -18.66
CA LYS A 44 -6.28 9.41 -17.38
C LYS A 44 -7.17 8.15 -17.49
N HIS A 45 -8.23 8.21 -18.28
CA HIS A 45 -9.06 7.04 -18.55
C HIS A 45 -8.32 5.99 -19.37
N ALA A 46 -7.59 6.39 -20.41
CA ALA A 46 -6.78 5.47 -21.21
C ALA A 46 -5.65 4.82 -20.37
N ASP A 47 -5.00 5.58 -19.48
CA ASP A 47 -3.99 5.03 -18.58
C ASP A 47 -4.58 4.02 -17.59
N ALA A 48 -5.78 4.25 -17.10
CA ALA A 48 -6.49 3.29 -16.26
C ALA A 48 -6.89 2.01 -17.01
N GLU A 49 -7.08 2.09 -18.34
CA GLU A 49 -7.47 0.97 -19.19
C GLU A 49 -6.27 0.14 -19.65
N ILE A 50 -5.25 0.78 -20.24
CA ILE A 50 -4.12 0.09 -20.87
C ILE A 50 -2.77 0.37 -20.21
N GLY A 51 -2.72 1.28 -19.23
CA GLY A 51 -1.45 1.70 -18.60
C GLY A 51 -0.67 0.57 -17.93
N GLY A 52 -1.38 -0.43 -17.43
CA GLY A 52 -0.77 -1.64 -16.85
C GLY A 52 -0.01 -2.48 -17.87
N ASP A 53 -0.49 -2.55 -19.11
CA ASP A 53 0.12 -3.31 -20.20
C ASP A 53 1.36 -2.60 -20.79
N LEU A 54 1.49 -1.30 -20.55
CA LEU A 54 2.61 -0.49 -21.03
C LEU A 54 3.88 -0.66 -20.16
N GLY A 55 3.77 -1.32 -19.02
CA GLY A 55 4.90 -1.63 -18.14
C GLY A 55 5.71 -0.40 -17.71
N ASN A 56 7.04 -0.53 -17.70
CA ASN A 56 7.97 0.50 -17.24
C ASN A 56 8.47 1.41 -18.37
N LEU A 57 7.61 1.78 -19.34
CA LEU A 57 8.01 2.76 -20.35
C LEU A 57 8.32 4.13 -19.70
N PRO A 58 9.30 4.88 -20.22
CA PRO A 58 9.52 6.26 -19.78
C PRO A 58 8.25 7.09 -19.94
N ASP A 59 7.98 8.00 -18.99
CA ASP A 59 6.72 8.77 -18.91
C ASP A 59 6.35 9.48 -20.24
N GLY A 60 7.32 10.08 -20.91
CA GLY A 60 7.09 10.74 -22.21
C GLY A 60 6.68 9.76 -23.31
N THR A 61 7.25 8.55 -23.31
CA THR A 61 6.87 7.48 -24.23
C THR A 61 5.49 6.91 -23.91
N LYS A 62 5.23 6.64 -22.64
CA LYS A 62 3.93 6.18 -22.17
C LYS A 62 2.84 7.18 -22.54
N ARG A 63 3.06 8.47 -22.26
CA ARG A 63 2.13 9.52 -22.62
C ARG A 63 1.83 9.57 -24.13
N ARG A 64 2.85 9.46 -24.97
CA ARG A 64 2.67 9.42 -26.43
C ARG A 64 1.83 8.24 -26.87
N VAL A 65 2.09 7.05 -26.34
CA VAL A 65 1.31 5.83 -26.65
C VAL A 65 -0.16 6.02 -26.27
N LEU A 66 -0.46 6.59 -25.10
CA LEU A 66 -1.82 6.89 -24.68
C LEU A 66 -2.53 7.88 -25.61
N VAL A 67 -1.83 8.91 -26.09
CA VAL A 67 -2.39 9.86 -27.05
C VAL A 67 -2.71 9.18 -28.38
N GLU A 68 -1.80 8.37 -28.91
CA GLU A 68 -2.02 7.65 -30.17
C GLU A 68 -3.19 6.66 -30.04
N TYR A 69 -3.26 5.93 -28.92
CA TYR A 69 -4.40 5.05 -28.60
C TYR A 69 -5.74 5.81 -28.67
N LEU A 70 -5.82 6.99 -28.05
CA LEU A 70 -7.04 7.80 -28.05
C LEU A 70 -7.36 8.38 -29.42
N ILE A 71 -6.34 8.71 -30.24
CA ILE A 71 -6.52 9.13 -31.64
C ILE A 71 -7.15 7.99 -32.43
N GLU A 72 -6.58 6.78 -32.37
CA GLU A 72 -7.10 5.59 -33.07
C GLU A 72 -8.52 5.26 -32.61
N HIS A 73 -8.76 5.30 -31.31
CA HIS A 73 -10.09 5.09 -30.73
C HIS A 73 -11.13 6.07 -31.28
N THR A 74 -10.76 7.36 -31.37
CA THR A 74 -11.64 8.39 -31.92
C THR A 74 -11.92 8.20 -33.40
N LEU A 75 -10.90 7.85 -34.20
CA LEU A 75 -11.06 7.59 -35.63
C LEU A 75 -11.98 6.39 -35.92
N LEU A 76 -11.82 5.29 -35.16
CA LEU A 76 -12.68 4.12 -35.29
C LEU A 76 -14.12 4.41 -34.87
N ALA A 77 -14.31 5.20 -33.81
CA ALA A 77 -15.63 5.64 -33.38
C ALA A 77 -16.33 6.49 -34.44
N ASP A 78 -15.60 7.48 -35.02
CA ASP A 78 -16.11 8.34 -36.11
C ASP A 78 -16.53 7.52 -37.34
N ALA A 79 -15.73 6.52 -37.70
CA ALA A 79 -16.03 5.62 -38.79
C ALA A 79 -17.30 4.76 -38.51
N ALA A 80 -17.44 4.29 -37.28
CA ALA A 80 -18.62 3.53 -36.85
C ALA A 80 -19.89 4.39 -36.85
N GLU A 81 -19.82 5.62 -36.37
CA GLU A 81 -20.93 6.58 -36.43
C GLU A 81 -21.34 6.87 -37.88
N THR A 82 -20.38 7.13 -38.77
CA THR A 82 -20.62 7.40 -40.19
C THR A 82 -21.32 6.22 -40.87
N GLN A 83 -20.92 5.00 -40.52
CA GLN A 83 -21.51 3.77 -41.04
C GLN A 83 -22.79 3.33 -40.30
N LYS A 84 -23.26 4.14 -39.35
CA LYS A 84 -24.46 3.86 -38.52
C LYS A 84 -24.39 2.53 -37.78
N LEU A 85 -23.23 2.14 -37.32
CA LEU A 85 -23.01 0.91 -36.56
C LEU A 85 -23.40 1.01 -35.07
N ALA A 86 -23.66 2.23 -34.59
CA ALA A 86 -24.09 2.51 -33.21
C ALA A 86 -25.59 2.20 -33.01
N THR A 87 -26.03 1.01 -33.45
CA THR A 87 -27.44 0.58 -33.40
C THR A 87 -27.54 -0.91 -33.16
N GLY A 88 -28.70 -1.33 -32.66
CA GLY A 88 -29.04 -2.76 -32.46
C GLY A 88 -28.69 -3.30 -31.09
N ALA A 89 -29.28 -4.45 -30.74
CA ALA A 89 -29.23 -5.02 -29.38
C ALA A 89 -27.82 -5.22 -28.86
N ALA A 90 -26.87 -5.67 -29.66
CA ALA A 90 -25.48 -5.90 -29.24
C ALA A 90 -24.77 -4.61 -28.87
N TYR A 91 -25.04 -3.49 -29.56
CA TYR A 91 -24.50 -2.17 -29.19
C TYR A 91 -25.13 -1.69 -27.91
N ASP A 92 -26.45 -1.78 -27.77
CA ASP A 92 -27.19 -1.32 -26.60
C ASP A 92 -26.80 -2.10 -25.34
N GLU A 93 -26.60 -3.40 -25.42
CA GLU A 93 -26.13 -4.25 -24.33
C GLU A 93 -24.72 -3.81 -23.87
N ARG A 94 -23.79 -3.56 -24.81
CA ARG A 94 -22.44 -3.08 -24.54
C ARG A 94 -22.48 -1.70 -23.88
N LEU A 95 -23.30 -0.78 -24.41
CA LEU A 95 -23.45 0.57 -23.85
C LEU A 95 -23.98 0.52 -22.41
N GLN A 96 -24.98 -0.32 -22.13
CA GLN A 96 -25.50 -0.50 -20.78
C GLN A 96 -24.48 -1.12 -19.82
N TYR A 97 -23.66 -2.06 -20.30
CA TYR A 97 -22.57 -2.62 -19.50
C TYR A 97 -21.56 -1.55 -19.09
N TRP A 98 -21.09 -0.74 -20.03
CA TRP A 98 -20.14 0.33 -19.76
C TRP A 98 -20.72 1.43 -18.88
N ARG A 99 -21.98 1.75 -19.06
CA ARG A 99 -22.70 2.69 -18.16
C ARG A 99 -22.74 2.17 -16.72
N ARG A 100 -23.08 0.90 -16.52
CA ARG A 100 -23.09 0.31 -15.16
C ARG A 100 -21.70 0.29 -14.56
N ARG A 101 -20.68 0.01 -15.36
CA ARG A 101 -19.28 0.09 -14.91
C ARG A 101 -18.91 1.50 -14.46
N ALA A 102 -19.21 2.51 -15.26
CA ALA A 102 -18.93 3.91 -14.90
C ALA A 102 -19.65 4.33 -13.60
N LEU A 103 -20.92 3.92 -13.42
CA LEU A 103 -21.66 4.20 -12.18
C LEU A 103 -21.02 3.51 -10.97
N ARG A 104 -20.61 2.25 -11.11
CA ARG A 104 -19.88 1.52 -10.07
C ARG A 104 -18.58 2.24 -9.70
N ASP A 105 -17.78 2.63 -10.68
CA ASP A 105 -16.48 3.27 -10.48
C ASP A 105 -16.66 4.65 -9.81
N THR A 106 -17.62 5.46 -10.27
CA THR A 106 -17.96 6.74 -9.64
C THR A 106 -18.41 6.56 -8.19
N PHE A 107 -19.24 5.57 -7.91
CA PHE A 107 -19.67 5.27 -6.55
C PHE A 107 -18.48 4.84 -5.68
N PHE A 108 -17.65 3.94 -6.19
CA PHE A 108 -16.45 3.47 -5.48
C PHE A 108 -15.51 4.62 -5.16
N ASP A 109 -15.21 5.46 -6.15
CA ASP A 109 -14.32 6.61 -5.96
C ASP A 109 -14.86 7.56 -4.88
N THR A 110 -16.11 7.99 -5.01
CA THR A 110 -16.68 9.02 -4.13
C THR A 110 -17.09 8.51 -2.74
N LYS A 111 -17.57 7.28 -2.61
CA LYS A 111 -18.15 6.74 -1.37
C LYS A 111 -17.23 5.78 -0.64
N VAL A 112 -16.20 5.27 -1.32
CA VAL A 112 -15.22 4.36 -0.71
C VAL A 112 -13.86 5.03 -0.64
N ARG A 113 -13.18 5.22 -1.79
CA ARG A 113 -11.80 5.69 -1.82
C ARG A 113 -11.64 7.08 -1.23
N ASP A 114 -12.38 8.08 -1.73
CA ASP A 114 -12.24 9.48 -1.30
C ASP A 114 -12.80 9.73 0.11
N SER A 115 -13.54 8.76 0.66
CA SER A 115 -14.03 8.80 2.04
C SER A 115 -13.01 8.31 3.08
N VAL A 116 -11.88 7.75 2.65
CA VAL A 116 -10.78 7.32 3.52
C VAL A 116 -9.68 8.37 3.45
N THR A 117 -9.44 9.06 4.53
CA THR A 117 -8.48 10.17 4.59
C THR A 117 -7.16 9.76 5.24
N GLU A 118 -6.10 10.54 5.00
CA GLU A 118 -4.83 10.38 5.70
C GLU A 118 -4.99 10.56 7.22
N ALA A 119 -5.91 11.44 7.65
CA ALA A 119 -6.23 11.62 9.06
C ALA A 119 -6.81 10.34 9.69
N ASP A 120 -7.67 9.61 8.95
CA ASP A 120 -8.20 8.32 9.40
C ASP A 120 -7.08 7.27 9.50
N ALA A 121 -6.19 7.23 8.52
CA ALA A 121 -5.03 6.34 8.53
C ALA A 121 -4.09 6.63 9.70
N LYS A 122 -3.83 7.91 9.99
CA LYS A 122 -3.02 8.32 11.14
C LYS A 122 -3.66 7.93 12.46
N LYS A 123 -4.95 8.16 12.61
CA LYS A 123 -5.72 7.75 13.80
C LYS A 123 -5.69 6.23 14.00
N PHE A 124 -5.83 5.47 12.91
CA PHE A 124 -5.73 4.01 12.96
C PHE A 124 -4.32 3.57 13.40
N TYR A 125 -3.28 4.15 12.80
CA TYR A 125 -1.90 3.88 13.16
C TYR A 125 -1.63 4.17 14.64
N ASP A 126 -2.02 5.35 15.14
CA ASP A 126 -1.81 5.74 16.53
C ASP A 126 -2.51 4.79 17.51
N ALA A 127 -3.73 4.36 17.17
CA ALA A 127 -4.46 3.36 17.96
C ALA A 127 -3.76 1.99 17.99
N GLN A 128 -3.16 1.56 16.86
CA GLN A 128 -2.39 0.31 16.80
C GLN A 128 -1.11 0.42 17.62
N VAL A 129 -0.37 1.52 17.47
CA VAL A 129 0.86 1.77 18.23
C VAL A 129 0.59 1.82 19.73
N ALA A 130 -0.49 2.47 20.15
CA ALA A 130 -0.88 2.53 21.57
C ALA A 130 -1.22 1.15 22.19
N GLN A 131 -1.61 0.18 21.37
CA GLN A 131 -1.91 -1.19 21.80
C GLN A 131 -0.70 -2.12 21.68
N MET A 132 0.38 -1.70 21.02
CA MET A 132 1.59 -2.51 20.90
C MET A 132 2.26 -2.64 22.27
N LYS A 133 2.49 -3.88 22.66
CA LYS A 133 3.33 -4.15 23.83
C LYS A 133 4.78 -3.89 23.45
N PRO A 134 5.55 -3.21 24.33
CA PRO A 134 6.98 -3.08 24.14
C PRO A 134 7.61 -4.46 23.86
N GLN A 135 8.30 -4.58 22.77
CA GLN A 135 9.04 -5.79 22.43
C GLN A 135 10.53 -5.48 22.49
N GLU A 136 11.22 -6.24 23.31
CA GLU A 136 12.67 -6.14 23.38
C GLU A 136 13.29 -6.86 22.18
N GLU A 137 14.29 -6.23 21.57
CA GLU A 137 15.16 -6.79 20.55
C GLU A 137 16.59 -6.88 21.06
N VAL A 138 17.23 -7.97 20.71
CA VAL A 138 18.63 -8.23 21.04
C VAL A 138 19.42 -8.31 19.74
N HIS A 139 20.49 -7.53 19.64
CA HIS A 139 21.53 -7.68 18.63
C HIS A 139 22.60 -8.59 19.17
N ALA A 140 22.81 -9.73 18.54
CA ALA A 140 23.78 -10.69 19.02
C ALA A 140 24.62 -11.28 17.89
N ARG A 141 25.79 -11.76 18.32
CA ARG A 141 26.65 -12.62 17.50
C ARG A 141 26.67 -14.00 18.09
N HIS A 142 26.85 -15.01 17.24
CA HIS A 142 27.03 -16.36 17.71
C HIS A 142 28.13 -17.13 17.00
N ILE A 143 28.60 -18.19 17.63
CA ILE A 143 29.48 -19.19 17.07
C ILE A 143 28.80 -20.54 17.26
N LEU A 144 28.63 -21.29 16.19
CA LEU A 144 28.08 -22.63 16.19
C LEU A 144 29.20 -23.63 15.89
N VAL A 145 29.35 -24.66 16.72
CA VAL A 145 30.31 -25.75 16.53
C VAL A 145 29.70 -27.10 16.84
N GLU A 146 30.36 -28.19 16.42
CA GLU A 146 29.81 -29.54 16.50
C GLU A 146 29.96 -30.19 17.90
N SER A 147 30.92 -29.73 18.73
CA SER A 147 31.21 -30.38 20.01
C SER A 147 31.36 -29.37 21.16
N LYS A 148 31.06 -29.85 22.37
CA LYS A 148 31.23 -29.12 23.62
C LYS A 148 32.67 -28.68 23.82
N ASP A 149 33.63 -29.59 23.61
CA ASP A 149 35.05 -29.33 23.85
C ASP A 149 35.54 -28.18 22.96
N LYS A 150 35.10 -28.17 21.67
CA LYS A 150 35.43 -27.08 20.76
C LYS A 150 34.79 -25.75 21.16
N ALA A 151 33.56 -25.78 21.64
CA ALA A 151 32.88 -24.58 22.14
C ALA A 151 33.58 -24.03 23.40
N VAL A 152 34.02 -24.89 24.32
CA VAL A 152 34.79 -24.48 25.51
C VAL A 152 36.14 -23.89 25.12
N GLU A 153 36.90 -24.54 24.22
CA GLU A 153 38.18 -24.03 23.72
C GLU A 153 38.03 -22.60 23.14
N ILE A 154 37.00 -22.37 22.33
CA ILE A 154 36.75 -21.07 21.71
C ILE A 154 36.32 -20.04 22.73
N PHE A 155 35.43 -20.43 23.66
CA PHE A 155 35.01 -19.59 24.77
C PHE A 155 36.20 -19.09 25.60
N GLU A 156 37.11 -19.99 25.96
CA GLU A 156 38.34 -19.66 26.72
C GLU A 156 39.22 -18.69 25.92
N LYS A 157 39.42 -18.89 24.63
CA LYS A 157 40.19 -17.97 23.78
C LYS A 157 39.59 -16.56 23.80
N ILE A 158 38.24 -16.47 23.66
CA ILE A 158 37.56 -15.17 23.67
C ILE A 158 37.63 -14.54 25.06
N ALA A 159 37.51 -15.29 26.13
CA ALA A 159 37.65 -14.82 27.50
C ALA A 159 39.08 -14.28 27.79
N HIS A 160 40.09 -14.78 27.09
CA HIS A 160 41.48 -14.31 27.14
C HIS A 160 41.79 -13.21 26.09
N GLY A 161 40.77 -12.64 25.43
CA GLY A 161 40.89 -11.44 24.60
C GLY A 161 40.93 -11.68 23.10
N ALA A 162 40.72 -12.92 22.61
CA ALA A 162 40.57 -13.15 21.19
C ALA A 162 39.29 -12.44 20.67
N PRO A 163 39.34 -11.74 19.54
CA PRO A 163 38.14 -11.10 18.98
C PRO A 163 37.06 -12.11 18.62
N PHE A 164 35.83 -11.92 19.10
CA PHE A 164 34.71 -12.82 18.83
C PHE A 164 34.44 -13.01 17.34
N ALA A 165 34.51 -11.93 16.56
CA ALA A 165 34.25 -11.97 15.13
C ALA A 165 35.28 -12.83 14.37
N ASP A 166 36.55 -12.82 14.79
CA ASP A 166 37.61 -13.63 14.17
C ASP A 166 37.42 -15.11 14.51
N MET A 167 37.07 -15.40 15.75
CA MET A 167 36.72 -16.77 16.17
C MET A 167 35.49 -17.32 15.43
N ALA A 168 34.48 -16.46 15.21
CA ALA A 168 33.32 -16.84 14.42
C ALA A 168 33.68 -17.16 12.96
N LYS A 169 34.47 -16.31 12.30
CA LYS A 169 34.94 -16.52 10.92
C LYS A 169 35.76 -17.77 10.79
N GLU A 170 36.59 -18.07 11.76
CA GLU A 170 37.47 -19.23 11.70
C GLU A 170 36.71 -20.54 12.00
N PHE A 171 35.93 -20.57 13.08
CA PHE A 171 35.45 -21.82 13.65
C PHE A 171 33.95 -22.05 13.48
N SER A 172 33.11 -21.02 13.24
CA SER A 172 31.68 -21.19 13.16
C SER A 172 31.27 -22.07 11.97
N LYS A 173 30.32 -22.96 12.23
CA LYS A 173 29.65 -23.81 11.22
C LYS A 173 28.36 -23.20 10.70
N ASP A 174 27.95 -22.03 11.21
CA ASP A 174 26.77 -21.36 10.71
C ASP A 174 27.07 -20.60 9.40
N PRO A 175 26.55 -21.09 8.26
CA PRO A 175 26.81 -20.44 6.97
C PRO A 175 26.15 -19.07 6.83
N GLY A 176 25.14 -18.79 7.64
CA GLY A 176 24.36 -17.53 7.56
C GLY A 176 25.08 -16.34 8.17
N SER A 177 25.92 -16.55 9.19
CA SER A 177 26.57 -15.47 9.92
C SER A 177 28.11 -15.57 10.01
N LYS A 178 28.69 -16.73 9.72
CA LYS A 178 30.12 -16.98 9.84
C LYS A 178 30.99 -15.88 9.24
N ASP A 179 30.75 -15.57 7.96
CA ASP A 179 31.58 -14.60 7.19
C ASP A 179 31.40 -13.16 7.68
N GLN A 180 30.28 -12.90 8.40
CA GLN A 180 29.98 -11.64 9.02
C GLN A 180 30.42 -11.59 10.50
N GLY A 181 31.30 -12.50 10.92
CA GLY A 181 31.80 -12.57 12.29
C GLY A 181 30.73 -13.02 13.29
N GLY A 182 29.82 -13.87 12.85
CA GLY A 182 28.73 -14.42 13.66
C GLY A 182 27.53 -13.52 13.85
N ASP A 183 27.46 -12.37 13.16
CA ASP A 183 26.42 -11.35 13.33
C ASP A 183 25.06 -11.84 12.87
N LEU A 184 24.06 -11.80 13.77
CA LEU A 184 22.68 -12.20 13.51
C LEU A 184 21.74 -11.01 13.33
N GLY A 185 22.23 -9.78 13.53
CA GLY A 185 21.40 -8.59 13.60
C GLY A 185 20.51 -8.57 14.85
N PHE A 186 19.48 -7.69 14.80
CA PHE A 186 18.47 -7.63 15.84
C PHE A 186 17.39 -8.69 15.63
N PHE A 187 17.02 -9.36 16.71
CA PHE A 187 15.89 -10.29 16.72
C PHE A 187 15.06 -10.14 17.99
N SER A 188 13.76 -10.41 17.85
CA SER A 188 12.79 -10.43 18.94
C SER A 188 12.54 -11.85 19.44
N ARG A 189 11.84 -11.99 20.57
CA ARG A 189 11.35 -13.29 21.03
C ARG A 189 10.44 -13.95 20.01
N GLY A 190 10.52 -15.27 19.89
CA GLY A 190 9.80 -16.11 18.94
C GLY A 190 10.46 -16.23 17.56
N GLN A 191 11.63 -15.62 17.33
CA GLN A 191 12.36 -15.70 16.06
C GLN A 191 13.49 -16.73 16.06
N MET A 192 13.93 -17.18 17.23
CA MET A 192 15.00 -18.17 17.39
C MET A 192 14.48 -19.42 18.08
N VAL A 193 15.25 -20.51 18.02
CA VAL A 193 14.90 -21.73 18.79
C VAL A 193 14.91 -21.43 20.28
N PRO A 194 14.04 -22.08 21.08
CA PRO A 194 13.80 -21.71 22.49
C PRO A 194 15.06 -21.60 23.35
N GLN A 195 15.98 -22.56 23.21
CA GLN A 195 17.23 -22.60 24.02
C GLN A 195 18.14 -21.43 23.68
N PHE A 196 18.22 -21.07 22.37
CA PHE A 196 19.03 -19.94 21.92
C PHE A 196 18.43 -18.62 22.39
N GLU A 197 17.13 -18.47 22.23
CA GLU A 197 16.38 -17.30 22.68
C GLU A 197 16.55 -17.07 24.19
N GLU A 198 16.34 -18.13 24.98
CA GLU A 198 16.48 -18.04 26.44
C GLU A 198 17.88 -17.62 26.85
N ALA A 199 18.92 -18.17 26.20
CA ALA A 199 20.30 -17.78 26.46
C ALA A 199 20.56 -16.31 26.09
N ALA A 200 20.15 -15.89 24.90
CA ALA A 200 20.39 -14.52 24.42
C ALA A 200 19.67 -13.46 25.27
N PHE A 201 18.40 -13.69 25.61
CA PHE A 201 17.61 -12.74 26.39
C PHE A 201 17.92 -12.69 27.88
N LYS A 202 18.73 -13.62 28.43
CA LYS A 202 19.28 -13.55 29.79
C LYS A 202 20.52 -12.69 29.91
N LEU A 203 21.25 -12.49 28.80
CA LEU A 203 22.51 -11.74 28.77
C LEU A 203 22.25 -10.23 28.74
N LYS A 204 23.13 -9.47 29.37
CA LYS A 204 23.18 -8.01 29.20
C LYS A 204 23.97 -7.65 27.95
N ALA A 205 23.81 -6.42 27.46
CA ALA A 205 24.69 -5.91 26.39
C ALA A 205 26.15 -5.97 26.84
N GLY A 206 27.02 -6.52 26.01
CA GLY A 206 28.42 -6.82 26.26
C GLY A 206 28.70 -8.21 26.82
N ASP A 207 27.71 -8.91 27.35
CA ASP A 207 27.90 -10.23 27.95
C ASP A 207 27.99 -11.33 26.90
N MET A 208 28.70 -12.41 27.28
CA MET A 208 28.85 -13.65 26.52
C MET A 208 28.24 -14.83 27.30
N SER A 209 27.55 -15.73 26.60
CA SER A 209 27.04 -16.97 27.21
C SER A 209 28.13 -17.96 27.50
N GLN A 210 27.91 -18.82 28.50
CA GLN A 210 28.61 -20.12 28.52
C GLN A 210 28.22 -20.94 27.28
N PRO A 211 29.06 -21.88 26.83
CA PRO A 211 28.69 -22.83 25.79
C PRO A 211 27.44 -23.61 26.17
N PHE A 212 26.45 -23.68 25.26
CA PHE A 212 25.20 -24.43 25.45
C PHE A 212 24.80 -25.16 24.16
N GLU A 213 23.97 -26.18 24.31
CA GLU A 213 23.56 -27.04 23.21
C GLU A 213 22.16 -26.71 22.70
N THR A 214 21.98 -26.82 21.37
CA THR A 214 20.69 -26.86 20.69
C THR A 214 20.66 -28.03 19.71
N GLN A 215 19.55 -28.23 19.01
CA GLN A 215 19.45 -29.24 17.93
C GLN A 215 20.46 -29.04 16.77
N PHE A 216 21.08 -27.87 16.66
CA PHE A 216 22.06 -27.55 15.61
C PHE A 216 23.52 -27.78 16.03
N GLY A 217 23.77 -27.98 17.31
CA GLY A 217 25.08 -28.13 17.90
C GLY A 217 25.31 -27.21 19.09
N TRP A 218 26.58 -26.90 19.35
CA TRP A 218 27.01 -26.10 20.47
C TRP A 218 27.19 -24.64 20.09
N HIS A 219 26.63 -23.74 20.89
CA HIS A 219 26.62 -22.31 20.66
C HIS A 219 27.36 -21.54 21.75
N ILE A 220 27.98 -20.44 21.33
CA ILE A 220 28.41 -19.33 22.18
C ILE A 220 27.74 -18.07 21.62
N ILE A 221 27.06 -17.30 22.45
CA ILE A 221 26.40 -16.05 22.06
C ILE A 221 27.10 -14.88 22.74
N ARG A 222 27.27 -13.78 22.04
CA ARG A 222 27.57 -12.48 22.63
C ARG A 222 26.49 -11.48 22.25
N VAL A 223 25.91 -10.82 23.25
CA VAL A 223 24.92 -9.75 23.01
C VAL A 223 25.69 -8.44 22.84
N ASP A 224 25.53 -7.82 21.68
CA ASP A 224 26.18 -6.53 21.39
C ASP A 224 25.32 -5.37 21.86
N GLU A 225 23.98 -5.44 21.66
CA GLU A 225 23.05 -4.37 21.99
C GLU A 225 21.67 -4.92 22.39
N ARG A 226 20.95 -4.17 23.20
CA ARG A 226 19.52 -4.40 23.52
C ARG A 226 18.76 -3.12 23.28
N ARG A 227 17.61 -3.23 22.66
CA ARG A 227 16.73 -2.08 22.42
C ARG A 227 15.26 -2.48 22.54
N GLU A 228 14.43 -1.50 22.72
CA GLU A 228 12.99 -1.66 22.52
C GLU A 228 12.65 -1.47 21.04
N ARG A 229 11.92 -2.41 20.46
CA ARG A 229 11.46 -2.33 19.09
C ARG A 229 10.49 -1.17 18.94
N LYS A 230 10.89 -0.19 18.17
CA LYS A 230 10.00 0.91 17.80
C LYS A 230 9.08 0.49 16.66
N PRO A 231 7.81 0.92 16.68
CA PRO A 231 6.94 0.76 15.52
C PRO A 231 7.55 1.51 14.32
N PRO A 232 7.30 1.05 13.09
CA PRO A 232 7.72 1.79 11.91
C PRO A 232 7.06 3.16 11.89
N GLU A 233 7.77 4.19 11.41
CA GLU A 233 7.21 5.54 11.30
C GLU A 233 5.96 5.55 10.40
N PHE A 234 4.99 6.42 10.71
CA PHE A 234 3.72 6.49 9.99
C PHE A 234 3.91 6.61 8.48
N ASP A 235 4.82 7.47 8.03
CA ASP A 235 5.07 7.70 6.60
C ASP A 235 5.55 6.46 5.85
N GLN A 236 6.23 5.53 6.55
CA GLN A 236 6.69 4.26 5.95
C GLN A 236 5.55 3.26 5.72
N VAL A 237 4.45 3.41 6.44
CA VAL A 237 3.33 2.46 6.41
C VAL A 237 2.02 3.07 5.94
N LYS A 238 1.98 4.39 5.76
CA LYS A 238 0.78 5.18 5.43
C LYS A 238 0.02 4.61 4.23
N GLU A 239 0.70 4.42 3.11
CA GLU A 239 0.06 3.93 1.87
C GLU A 239 -0.55 2.53 2.06
N ARG A 240 0.13 1.65 2.78
CA ARG A 240 -0.38 0.32 3.10
C ARG A 240 -1.60 0.38 4.00
N ILE A 241 -1.62 1.29 4.98
CA ILE A 241 -2.78 1.50 5.86
C ILE A 241 -3.95 2.04 5.05
N LEU A 242 -3.76 3.08 4.24
CA LEU A 242 -4.80 3.64 3.37
C LEU A 242 -5.40 2.57 2.46
N LEU A 243 -4.56 1.80 1.77
CA LEU A 243 -5.03 0.72 0.90
C LEU A 243 -5.87 -0.31 1.67
N SER A 244 -5.42 -0.74 2.85
CA SER A 244 -6.15 -1.71 3.68
C SER A 244 -7.50 -1.15 4.17
N MET A 245 -7.53 0.13 4.52
CA MET A 245 -8.77 0.80 4.95
C MET A 245 -9.77 0.94 3.79
N VAL A 246 -9.30 1.30 2.60
CA VAL A 246 -10.14 1.36 1.39
C VAL A 246 -10.70 -0.03 1.06
N GLN A 247 -9.89 -1.08 1.10
CA GLN A 247 -10.34 -2.46 0.87
C GLN A 247 -11.41 -2.89 1.88
N ARG A 248 -11.19 -2.62 3.17
CA ARG A 248 -12.17 -2.91 4.22
C ARG A 248 -13.46 -2.14 3.99
N LYS A 249 -13.37 -0.84 3.74
CA LYS A 249 -14.53 0.03 3.45
C LYS A 249 -15.33 -0.46 2.24
N ALA A 250 -14.62 -0.88 1.18
CA ALA A 250 -15.26 -1.47 -0.01
C ALA A 250 -16.06 -2.72 0.35
N GLN A 251 -15.45 -3.62 1.13
CA GLN A 251 -16.14 -4.84 1.57
C GLN A 251 -17.36 -4.55 2.42
N ASP A 252 -17.25 -3.61 3.37
CA ASP A 252 -18.35 -3.22 4.26
C ASP A 252 -19.51 -2.62 3.46
N VAL A 253 -19.22 -1.72 2.51
CA VAL A 253 -20.23 -1.12 1.64
C VAL A 253 -20.91 -2.17 0.77
N VAL A 254 -20.16 -3.08 0.15
CA VAL A 254 -20.74 -4.15 -0.67
C VAL A 254 -21.60 -5.07 0.19
N ASN A 255 -21.17 -5.44 1.39
CA ASN A 255 -21.95 -6.27 2.31
C ASN A 255 -23.25 -5.58 2.71
N ASP A 256 -23.21 -4.28 3.06
CA ASP A 256 -24.42 -3.50 3.40
C ASP A 256 -25.40 -3.45 2.22
N LEU A 257 -24.89 -3.21 1.00
CA LEU A 257 -25.72 -3.22 -0.19
C LEU A 257 -26.32 -4.61 -0.47
N ARG A 258 -25.55 -5.69 -0.30
CA ARG A 258 -26.03 -7.06 -0.46
C ARG A 258 -27.13 -7.43 0.53
N THR A 259 -27.01 -7.00 1.80
CA THR A 259 -28.04 -7.27 2.83
C THR A 259 -29.38 -6.60 2.54
N LYS A 260 -29.35 -5.47 1.82
CA LYS A 260 -30.54 -4.69 1.43
C LYS A 260 -31.11 -5.12 0.08
N ALA A 261 -30.36 -5.90 -0.70
CA ALA A 261 -30.77 -6.34 -2.03
C ALA A 261 -31.54 -7.66 -1.99
N LYS A 262 -32.53 -7.78 -2.87
CA LYS A 262 -33.13 -9.09 -3.19
C LYS A 262 -32.26 -9.80 -4.22
N LEU A 263 -31.53 -10.83 -3.79
CA LEU A 263 -30.63 -11.60 -4.64
C LEU A 263 -31.29 -12.94 -4.98
N GLU A 264 -31.39 -13.24 -6.26
CA GLU A 264 -31.91 -14.51 -6.78
C GLU A 264 -30.87 -15.10 -7.75
N TYR A 265 -30.42 -16.30 -7.46
CA TYR A 265 -29.48 -17.05 -8.31
C TYR A 265 -30.29 -18.05 -9.16
N LEU A 266 -30.53 -17.71 -10.43
CA LEU A 266 -31.35 -18.52 -11.32
C LEU A 266 -30.60 -19.67 -11.97
N ASP A 267 -29.28 -19.62 -12.04
CA ASP A 267 -28.44 -20.73 -12.43
C ASP A 267 -28.35 -21.76 -11.29
N ALA A 268 -28.74 -23.00 -11.60
CA ALA A 268 -28.86 -24.06 -10.59
C ALA A 268 -27.53 -24.44 -9.95
N GLU A 269 -26.43 -24.44 -10.73
CA GLU A 269 -25.10 -24.79 -10.20
C GLU A 269 -24.54 -23.68 -9.32
N ILE A 270 -24.67 -22.42 -9.77
CA ILE A 270 -24.27 -21.27 -8.97
C ILE A 270 -25.08 -21.20 -7.67
N ASN A 271 -26.40 -21.41 -7.74
CA ASN A 271 -27.26 -21.41 -6.54
C ASN A 271 -26.81 -22.49 -5.52
N LYS A 272 -26.52 -23.70 -6.00
CA LYS A 272 -26.02 -24.79 -5.14
C LYS A 272 -24.70 -24.43 -4.45
N GLN A 273 -23.75 -23.80 -5.18
CA GLN A 273 -22.47 -23.36 -4.62
C GLN A 273 -22.67 -22.27 -3.55
N VAL A 274 -23.51 -21.27 -3.84
CA VAL A 274 -23.81 -20.17 -2.89
C VAL A 274 -24.48 -20.70 -1.61
N GLU A 275 -25.42 -21.65 -1.73
CA GLU A 275 -26.07 -22.24 -0.55
C GLU A 275 -25.08 -23.09 0.28
N ALA A 276 -24.16 -23.80 -0.37
CA ALA A 276 -23.10 -24.54 0.32
C ALA A 276 -22.14 -23.59 1.09
N GLU A 277 -21.74 -22.47 0.49
CA GLU A 277 -20.90 -21.45 1.14
C GLU A 277 -21.61 -20.81 2.34
N LYS A 278 -22.89 -20.48 2.21
CA LYS A 278 -23.68 -19.94 3.32
C LYS A 278 -23.78 -20.93 4.49
N ALA A 279 -23.96 -22.21 4.21
CA ALA A 279 -24.02 -23.26 5.22
C ALA A 279 -22.69 -23.39 5.98
N GLN A 280 -21.55 -23.30 5.28
CA GLN A 280 -20.22 -23.32 5.89
C GLN A 280 -19.95 -22.09 6.76
N GLN A 281 -20.34 -20.89 6.29
CA GLN A 281 -20.18 -19.66 7.06
C GLN A 281 -21.08 -19.61 8.30
N GLY A 282 -22.27 -20.17 8.23
CA GLY A 282 -23.18 -20.30 9.39
C GLY A 282 -22.75 -21.32 10.41
N ALA A 283 -21.90 -22.30 10.04
CA ALA A 283 -21.37 -23.33 10.93
C ALA A 283 -20.04 -22.94 11.62
N ALA A 284 -19.39 -21.84 11.20
CA ALA A 284 -18.18 -21.36 11.83
C ALA A 284 -18.50 -20.75 13.22
N PRO A 285 -17.81 -21.17 14.31
CA PRO A 285 -18.03 -20.59 15.64
C PRO A 285 -17.71 -19.10 15.61
N LYS A 286 -18.62 -18.28 16.11
CA LYS A 286 -18.38 -16.83 16.33
C LYS A 286 -17.23 -16.72 17.34
N GLN A 287 -16.04 -16.33 16.87
CA GLN A 287 -14.90 -15.98 17.71
C GLN A 287 -15.08 -14.58 18.33
#